data_adfb9a31c31e573e779227e9879ba000
#
_entry.id   adfb9a31c31e573e779227e9879ba000
#
_cell.length_a   1.000
_cell.length_b   1.000
_cell.length_c   1.000
_cell.angle_alpha   90.00
_cell.angle_beta   90.00
_cell.angle_gamma   90.00
#
_symmetry.space_group_name_H-M   'P 1'
#
loop_
_entity.id
_entity.type
_entity.pdbx_description
1 polymer ?
#
loop_
_entity_poly.entity_id
_entity_poly.type
_entity_poly.pdbx_seq_one_letter_code
_entity_poly.pdbx_strand_id
1 'polypeptide(L)'
;MKILVLRGGALGDFLLTLPAVAGLREKWPEAQIEMVVGKRFGELVVGEGAIQAVRPIDQPGLASFYARGGKLEVEWADYFTEFDLTISYLFDPDEIFFTNWKRAGGTGEFISHDPRNPQEAAWKHFAQPVQKLGANVGDARRLLGEKLRGGPKIVRAKPSWVIHAGSGGSTKNWPIRSWVKEMEVLAQKHDFAVTWLAGEAEMSLASELPKIWKSGDHSCVQNLTLPEVFHQLQSSDLYLGQDSGISHLAGWSGAKCGILFGPTDPAVWSPWGDQVKCWSRGGRWPEPGEWARWVEAFLKG
;
A
#
# COMPACT_ATOMS: atom_id res chain seq x y z
N MET A 1 -16.57 -19.09 -11.95
CA MET A 1 -15.09 -19.05 -11.94
C MET A 1 -14.63 -18.56 -10.58
N LYS A 2 -13.73 -19.29 -9.93
CA LYS A 2 -13.08 -18.89 -8.69
C LYS A 2 -11.61 -18.52 -8.97
N ILE A 3 -11.18 -17.36 -8.53
CA ILE A 3 -9.82 -16.85 -8.75
C ILE A 3 -9.14 -16.61 -7.40
N LEU A 4 -7.93 -17.12 -7.24
CA LEU A 4 -7.10 -16.89 -6.08
C LEU A 4 -5.90 -16.01 -6.45
N VAL A 5 -5.62 -15.00 -5.63
CA VAL A 5 -4.41 -14.17 -5.74
C VAL A 5 -3.59 -14.31 -4.47
N LEU A 6 -2.36 -14.83 -4.60
CA LEU A 6 -1.40 -14.97 -3.52
C LEU A 6 -0.43 -13.81 -3.54
N ARG A 7 -0.39 -12.96 -2.49
CA ARG A 7 0.50 -11.81 -2.43
C ARG A 7 1.15 -11.68 -1.06
N GLY A 8 2.41 -11.98 -0.98
CA GLY A 8 3.27 -11.65 0.16
C GLY A 8 3.75 -10.18 0.11
N GLY A 9 4.55 -9.80 1.08
CA GLY A 9 5.16 -8.47 1.13
C GLY A 9 4.42 -7.46 2.01
N ALA A 10 4.81 -6.19 1.90
CA ALA A 10 4.31 -5.09 2.70
C ALA A 10 3.01 -4.47 2.13
N LEU A 11 2.45 -3.49 2.84
CA LEU A 11 1.23 -2.78 2.41
C LEU A 11 1.38 -2.15 1.02
N GLY A 12 2.53 -1.54 0.71
CA GLY A 12 2.77 -0.95 -0.61
C GLY A 12 2.70 -1.99 -1.73
N ASP A 13 3.30 -3.16 -1.52
CA ASP A 13 3.26 -4.27 -2.47
C ASP A 13 1.83 -4.76 -2.73
N PHE A 14 1.04 -4.90 -1.67
CA PHE A 14 -0.37 -5.24 -1.77
C PHE A 14 -1.14 -4.20 -2.59
N LEU A 15 -1.03 -2.91 -2.24
CA LEU A 15 -1.75 -1.83 -2.92
C LEU A 15 -1.35 -1.72 -4.40
N LEU A 16 -0.07 -1.87 -4.73
CA LEU A 16 0.41 -1.86 -6.11
C LEU A 16 -0.02 -3.09 -6.94
N THR A 17 -0.48 -4.17 -6.28
CA THR A 17 -1.04 -5.35 -6.97
C THR A 17 -2.53 -5.17 -7.31
N LEU A 18 -3.25 -4.35 -6.57
CA LEU A 18 -4.70 -4.21 -6.73
C LEU A 18 -5.17 -3.69 -8.10
N PRO A 19 -4.43 -2.84 -8.86
CA PRO A 19 -4.79 -2.54 -10.25
C PRO A 19 -4.88 -3.78 -11.15
N ALA A 20 -4.01 -4.77 -10.94
CA ALA A 20 -4.10 -6.06 -11.62
C ALA A 20 -5.37 -6.84 -11.23
N VAL A 21 -5.67 -6.87 -9.94
CA VAL A 21 -6.88 -7.54 -9.41
C VAL A 21 -8.16 -6.86 -9.90
N ALA A 22 -8.17 -5.52 -9.99
CA ALA A 22 -9.29 -4.78 -10.57
C ALA A 22 -9.51 -5.16 -12.05
N GLY A 23 -8.42 -5.35 -12.80
CA GLY A 23 -8.50 -5.85 -14.18
C GLY A 23 -9.10 -7.25 -14.30
N LEU A 24 -8.82 -8.15 -13.33
CA LEU A 24 -9.49 -9.45 -13.26
C LEU A 24 -11.00 -9.29 -13.05
N ARG A 25 -11.39 -8.40 -12.13
CA ARG A 25 -12.80 -8.12 -11.85
C ARG A 25 -13.52 -7.54 -13.08
N GLU A 26 -12.87 -6.63 -13.82
CA GLU A 26 -13.44 -6.05 -15.04
C GLU A 26 -13.60 -7.10 -16.15
N LYS A 27 -12.62 -7.99 -16.29
CA LYS A 27 -12.68 -9.06 -17.31
C LYS A 27 -13.69 -10.15 -16.96
N TRP A 28 -13.77 -10.52 -15.68
CA TRP A 28 -14.70 -11.54 -15.19
C TRP A 28 -15.57 -10.98 -14.04
N PRO A 29 -16.63 -10.22 -14.37
CA PRO A 29 -17.45 -9.54 -13.37
C PRO A 29 -18.09 -10.48 -12.34
N GLU A 30 -18.44 -11.70 -12.75
CA GLU A 30 -19.10 -12.72 -11.92
C GLU A 30 -18.11 -13.66 -11.21
N ALA A 31 -16.80 -13.47 -11.38
CA ALA A 31 -15.82 -14.33 -10.73
C ALA A 31 -15.81 -14.08 -9.20
N GLN A 32 -15.66 -15.14 -8.44
CA GLN A 32 -15.33 -15.07 -7.02
C GLN A 32 -13.83 -14.89 -6.90
N ILE A 33 -13.38 -13.73 -6.44
CA ILE A 33 -11.97 -13.42 -6.28
C ILE A 33 -11.64 -13.44 -4.79
N GLU A 34 -10.70 -14.29 -4.40
CA GLU A 34 -10.16 -14.36 -3.05
C GLU A 34 -8.69 -14.02 -3.05
N MET A 35 -8.18 -13.55 -1.90
CA MET A 35 -6.77 -13.23 -1.75
C MET A 35 -6.16 -13.88 -0.52
N VAL A 36 -4.90 -14.33 -0.65
CA VAL A 36 -4.06 -14.70 0.49
C VAL A 36 -2.99 -13.63 0.64
N VAL A 37 -3.15 -12.76 1.66
CA VAL A 37 -2.34 -11.56 1.88
C VAL A 37 -2.11 -11.31 3.37
N GLY A 38 -1.36 -10.29 3.74
CA GLY A 38 -1.24 -9.89 5.14
C GLY A 38 -2.61 -9.62 5.78
N LYS A 39 -2.84 -10.13 6.99
CA LYS A 39 -4.14 -10.09 7.68
C LYS A 39 -4.80 -8.72 7.68
N ARG A 40 -4.03 -7.66 7.99
CA ARG A 40 -4.55 -6.28 8.09
C ARG A 40 -4.99 -5.69 6.73
N PHE A 41 -4.51 -6.23 5.61
CA PHE A 41 -4.78 -5.66 4.28
C PHE A 41 -6.19 -5.98 3.80
N GLY A 42 -6.73 -7.13 4.21
CA GLY A 42 -8.09 -7.54 3.90
C GLY A 42 -9.16 -6.52 4.30
N GLU A 43 -8.93 -5.80 5.40
CA GLU A 43 -9.84 -4.77 5.90
C GLU A 43 -10.10 -3.64 4.88
N LEU A 44 -9.19 -3.46 3.92
CA LEU A 44 -9.31 -2.43 2.88
C LEU A 44 -10.19 -2.87 1.70
N VAL A 45 -10.30 -4.17 1.43
CA VAL A 45 -10.82 -4.67 0.14
C VAL A 45 -11.96 -5.68 0.28
N VAL A 46 -12.18 -6.27 1.45
CA VAL A 46 -13.28 -7.21 1.65
C VAL A 46 -14.61 -6.48 1.63
N GLY A 47 -15.53 -6.92 0.77
CA GLY A 47 -16.87 -6.35 0.66
C GLY A 47 -17.59 -6.77 -0.61
N GLU A 48 -18.86 -6.39 -0.69
CA GLU A 48 -19.73 -6.71 -1.80
C GLU A 48 -19.19 -6.08 -3.12
N GLY A 49 -19.07 -6.87 -4.16
CA GLY A 49 -18.58 -6.44 -5.47
C GLY A 49 -17.05 -6.24 -5.58
N ALA A 50 -16.29 -6.45 -4.49
CA ALA A 50 -14.84 -6.31 -4.45
C ALA A 50 -14.16 -7.69 -4.33
N ILE A 51 -13.51 -7.96 -3.21
CA ILE A 51 -12.88 -9.24 -2.88
C ILE A 51 -13.81 -10.00 -1.93
N GLN A 52 -14.15 -11.23 -2.27
CA GLN A 52 -15.11 -12.03 -1.50
C GLN A 52 -14.54 -12.49 -0.17
N ALA A 53 -13.28 -12.89 -0.17
CA ALA A 53 -12.60 -13.31 1.06
C ALA A 53 -11.11 -13.01 1.02
N VAL A 54 -10.55 -12.84 2.22
CA VAL A 54 -9.11 -12.72 2.44
C VAL A 54 -8.69 -13.71 3.51
N ARG A 55 -7.68 -14.54 3.20
CA ARG A 55 -7.01 -15.38 4.20
C ARG A 55 -5.63 -14.80 4.52
N PRO A 56 -5.22 -14.82 5.80
CA PRO A 56 -3.89 -14.36 6.18
C PRO A 56 -2.78 -15.26 5.63
N ILE A 57 -1.77 -14.65 4.99
CA ILE A 57 -0.61 -15.36 4.44
C ILE A 57 0.34 -15.91 5.52
N ASP A 58 0.25 -15.37 6.72
CA ASP A 58 1.06 -15.73 7.89
C ASP A 58 0.41 -16.82 8.74
N GLN A 59 -0.62 -17.50 8.26
CA GLN A 59 -1.23 -18.64 8.95
C GLN A 59 -0.25 -19.83 9.01
N PRO A 60 -0.09 -20.46 10.18
CA PRO A 60 0.88 -21.55 10.36
C PRO A 60 0.74 -22.72 9.37
N GLY A 61 -0.48 -23.10 9.03
CA GLY A 61 -0.75 -24.20 8.08
C GLY A 61 -0.20 -23.95 6.68
N LEU A 62 -0.18 -22.69 6.22
CA LEU A 62 0.37 -22.34 4.91
C LEU A 62 1.89 -22.56 4.84
N ALA A 63 2.59 -22.49 5.97
CA ALA A 63 4.03 -22.73 6.02
C ALA A 63 4.44 -24.10 5.49
N SER A 64 3.55 -25.11 5.57
CA SER A 64 3.79 -26.45 5.03
C SER A 64 4.02 -26.46 3.52
N PHE A 65 3.46 -25.47 2.79
CA PHE A 65 3.60 -25.34 1.35
C PHE A 65 4.95 -24.78 0.91
N TYR A 66 5.74 -24.23 1.82
CA TYR A 66 7.10 -23.74 1.54
C TYR A 66 8.18 -24.79 1.87
N ALA A 67 7.80 -25.99 2.36
CA ALA A 67 8.73 -27.06 2.71
C ALA A 67 8.75 -28.16 1.63
N ARG A 68 9.94 -28.55 1.16
CA ARG A 68 10.11 -29.64 0.19
C ARG A 68 9.63 -30.98 0.78
N GLY A 69 8.65 -31.61 0.14
CA GLY A 69 8.17 -32.96 0.50
C GLY A 69 7.50 -33.07 1.87
N GLY A 70 7.23 -31.95 2.54
CA GLY A 70 6.57 -31.93 3.83
C GLY A 70 5.12 -32.46 3.78
N LYS A 71 4.57 -32.77 4.95
CA LYS A 71 3.14 -33.07 5.10
C LYS A 71 2.37 -31.76 4.93
N LEU A 72 1.48 -31.71 3.94
CA LEU A 72 0.63 -30.56 3.69
C LEU A 72 -0.49 -30.49 4.72
N GLU A 73 -0.81 -29.27 5.15
CA GLU A 73 -1.97 -29.04 6.02
C GLU A 73 -3.26 -29.24 5.21
N VAL A 74 -4.16 -30.06 5.73
CA VAL A 74 -5.36 -30.51 5.00
C VAL A 74 -6.29 -29.36 4.65
N GLU A 75 -6.54 -28.44 5.58
CA GLU A 75 -7.42 -27.28 5.33
C GLU A 75 -6.92 -26.42 4.15
N TRP A 76 -5.60 -26.19 4.06
CA TRP A 76 -5.01 -25.45 2.96
C TRP A 76 -4.97 -26.26 1.66
N ALA A 77 -4.75 -27.58 1.74
CA ALA A 77 -4.80 -28.45 0.59
C ALA A 77 -6.18 -28.43 -0.06
N ASP A 78 -7.24 -28.64 0.75
CA ASP A 78 -8.63 -28.60 0.28
C ASP A 78 -8.97 -27.22 -0.30
N TYR A 79 -8.57 -26.14 0.38
CA TYR A 79 -8.81 -24.77 -0.09
C TYR A 79 -8.23 -24.51 -1.47
N PHE A 80 -6.99 -24.95 -1.73
CA PHE A 80 -6.35 -24.72 -3.03
C PHE A 80 -7.00 -25.49 -4.20
N THR A 81 -7.76 -26.53 -3.93
CA THR A 81 -8.48 -27.28 -4.98
C THR A 81 -9.72 -26.55 -5.51
N GLU A 82 -10.18 -25.50 -4.83
CA GLU A 82 -11.42 -24.81 -5.17
C GLU A 82 -11.29 -23.83 -6.33
N PHE A 83 -10.06 -23.47 -6.75
CA PHE A 83 -9.83 -22.37 -7.66
C PHE A 83 -9.57 -22.81 -9.09
N ASP A 84 -10.26 -22.17 -10.04
CA ASP A 84 -10.06 -22.36 -11.47
C ASP A 84 -8.78 -21.65 -11.98
N LEU A 85 -8.39 -20.55 -11.29
CA LEU A 85 -7.20 -19.77 -11.60
C LEU A 85 -6.52 -19.33 -10.29
N THR A 86 -5.22 -19.57 -10.19
CA THR A 86 -4.37 -19.06 -9.10
C THR A 86 -3.26 -18.19 -9.69
N ILE A 87 -3.16 -16.94 -9.26
CA ILE A 87 -2.05 -16.03 -9.61
C ILE A 87 -1.18 -15.84 -8.37
N SER A 88 0.04 -16.30 -8.44
CA SER A 88 1.00 -16.26 -7.34
C SER A 88 2.08 -15.21 -7.58
N TYR A 89 2.13 -14.22 -6.69
CA TYR A 89 3.22 -13.25 -6.55
C TYR A 89 4.16 -13.64 -5.41
N LEU A 90 4.25 -14.91 -5.11
CA LEU A 90 5.22 -15.42 -4.14
C LEU A 90 6.56 -15.62 -4.84
N PHE A 91 7.65 -15.31 -4.11
CA PHE A 91 8.98 -15.68 -4.59
C PHE A 91 9.20 -17.18 -4.40
N ASP A 92 9.12 -17.95 -5.46
CA ASP A 92 9.21 -19.41 -5.48
C ASP A 92 10.17 -19.91 -6.59
N PRO A 93 11.48 -19.55 -6.52
CA PRO A 93 12.43 -19.84 -7.59
C PRO A 93 12.69 -21.33 -7.79
N ASP A 94 12.47 -22.13 -6.75
CA ASP A 94 12.65 -23.57 -6.73
C ASP A 94 11.35 -24.34 -6.98
N GLU A 95 10.26 -23.64 -7.29
CA GLU A 95 8.91 -24.19 -7.51
C GLU A 95 8.39 -25.09 -6.35
N ILE A 96 8.82 -24.78 -5.12
CA ILE A 96 8.42 -25.58 -3.94
C ILE A 96 6.93 -25.37 -3.66
N PHE A 97 6.49 -24.12 -3.66
CA PHE A 97 5.08 -23.80 -3.42
C PHE A 97 4.20 -24.37 -4.53
N PHE A 98 4.58 -24.16 -5.79
CA PHE A 98 3.85 -24.69 -6.93
C PHE A 98 3.77 -26.23 -6.92
N THR A 99 4.88 -26.92 -6.61
CA THR A 99 4.91 -28.38 -6.50
C THR A 99 3.98 -28.87 -5.40
N ASN A 100 3.98 -28.21 -4.24
CA ASN A 100 3.11 -28.57 -3.14
C ASN A 100 1.64 -28.26 -3.42
N TRP A 101 1.34 -27.15 -4.12
CA TRP A 101 0.00 -26.84 -4.61
C TRP A 101 -0.53 -27.97 -5.52
N LYS A 102 0.28 -28.47 -6.46
CA LYS A 102 -0.07 -29.63 -7.29
C LYS A 102 -0.28 -30.91 -6.46
N ARG A 103 0.60 -31.18 -5.50
CA ARG A 103 0.46 -32.33 -4.58
C ARG A 103 -0.81 -32.26 -3.74
N ALA A 104 -1.27 -31.07 -3.42
CA ALA A 104 -2.54 -30.82 -2.73
C ALA A 104 -3.77 -31.09 -3.60
N GLY A 105 -3.60 -31.36 -4.90
CA GLY A 105 -4.70 -31.60 -5.83
C GLY A 105 -5.14 -30.33 -6.59
N GLY A 106 -4.37 -29.28 -6.61
CA GLY A 106 -4.64 -28.09 -7.43
C GLY A 106 -4.68 -28.45 -8.92
N THR A 107 -5.82 -28.27 -9.58
CA THR A 107 -6.08 -28.62 -10.99
C THR A 107 -6.33 -27.41 -11.87
N GLY A 108 -6.61 -26.25 -11.31
CA GLY A 108 -6.79 -25.00 -12.04
C GLY A 108 -5.51 -24.50 -12.72
N GLU A 109 -5.63 -23.43 -13.48
CA GLU A 109 -4.48 -22.72 -14.03
C GLU A 109 -3.67 -22.05 -12.89
N PHE A 110 -2.34 -22.23 -12.89
CA PHE A 110 -1.44 -21.59 -11.94
C PHE A 110 -0.44 -20.71 -12.67
N ILE A 111 -0.47 -19.43 -12.39
CA ILE A 111 0.46 -18.44 -12.96
C ILE A 111 1.39 -17.95 -11.86
N SER A 112 2.66 -18.32 -11.95
CA SER A 112 3.71 -17.78 -11.07
C SER A 112 4.31 -16.52 -11.66
N HIS A 113 4.55 -15.51 -10.81
CA HIS A 113 5.20 -14.26 -11.19
C HIS A 113 6.16 -13.80 -10.09
N ASP A 114 7.43 -13.56 -10.46
CA ASP A 114 8.42 -13.01 -9.51
C ASP A 114 8.12 -11.52 -9.25
N PRO A 115 7.76 -11.14 -8.03
CA PRO A 115 7.40 -9.76 -7.71
C PRO A 115 8.62 -8.85 -7.48
N ARG A 116 9.84 -9.39 -7.53
CA ARG A 116 11.06 -8.68 -7.16
C ARG A 116 11.67 -7.94 -8.33
N ASN A 117 12.42 -6.88 -8.00
CA ASN A 117 13.26 -6.13 -8.95
C ASN A 117 12.51 -5.66 -10.22
N PRO A 118 11.36 -4.99 -10.09
CA PRO A 118 10.66 -4.46 -11.25
C PRO A 118 11.58 -3.49 -12.01
N GLN A 119 11.63 -3.65 -13.35
CA GLN A 119 12.41 -2.78 -14.25
C GLN A 119 11.59 -1.62 -14.81
N GLU A 120 10.33 -1.55 -14.40
CA GLU A 120 9.34 -0.52 -14.74
C GLU A 120 8.53 -0.17 -13.51
N ALA A 121 7.52 0.68 -13.62
CA ALA A 121 6.61 0.96 -12.50
C ALA A 121 6.07 -0.35 -11.91
N ALA A 122 6.21 -0.53 -10.61
CA ALA A 122 5.93 -1.81 -9.94
C ALA A 122 4.49 -2.30 -10.18
N TRP A 123 3.50 -1.39 -10.24
CA TRP A 123 2.13 -1.76 -10.57
C TRP A 123 1.97 -2.34 -11.99
N LYS A 124 2.80 -1.89 -12.97
CA LYS A 124 2.84 -2.49 -14.33
C LYS A 124 3.44 -3.86 -14.28
N HIS A 125 4.57 -4.00 -13.60
CA HIS A 125 5.22 -5.29 -13.40
C HIS A 125 4.24 -6.30 -12.78
N PHE A 126 3.50 -5.91 -11.75
CA PHE A 126 2.50 -6.79 -11.11
C PHE A 126 1.27 -7.03 -12.00
N ALA A 127 1.03 -6.20 -13.01
CA ALA A 127 -0.05 -6.44 -13.97
C ALA A 127 0.30 -7.45 -15.08
N GLN A 128 1.58 -7.76 -15.29
CA GLN A 128 2.00 -8.66 -16.38
C GLN A 128 1.27 -10.01 -16.40
N PRO A 129 1.07 -10.74 -15.27
CA PRO A 129 0.34 -12.01 -15.29
C PRO A 129 -1.10 -11.86 -15.80
N VAL A 130 -1.80 -10.83 -15.35
CA VAL A 130 -3.20 -10.62 -15.75
C VAL A 130 -3.32 -10.13 -17.19
N GLN A 131 -2.34 -9.38 -17.70
CA GLN A 131 -2.27 -8.96 -19.09
C GLN A 131 -2.07 -10.15 -20.05
N LYS A 132 -1.29 -11.16 -19.65
CA LYS A 132 -1.17 -12.42 -20.40
C LYS A 132 -2.49 -13.16 -20.53
N LEU A 133 -3.39 -12.99 -19.58
CA LEU A 133 -4.76 -13.51 -19.63
C LEU A 133 -5.70 -12.61 -20.46
N GLY A 134 -5.21 -11.52 -21.05
CA GLY A 134 -6.01 -10.55 -21.79
C GLY A 134 -6.89 -9.65 -20.90
N ALA A 135 -6.54 -9.48 -19.63
CA ALA A 135 -7.14 -8.47 -18.76
C ALA A 135 -6.28 -7.20 -18.79
N ASN A 136 -6.93 -6.05 -18.81
CA ASN A 136 -6.25 -4.76 -18.64
C ASN A 136 -6.13 -4.42 -17.14
N VAL A 137 -5.31 -3.41 -16.83
CA VAL A 137 -5.29 -2.84 -15.48
C VAL A 137 -6.58 -2.09 -15.22
N GLY A 138 -7.22 -2.34 -14.11
CA GLY A 138 -8.47 -1.68 -13.72
C GLY A 138 -8.26 -0.57 -12.68
N ASP A 139 -9.32 0.21 -12.45
CA ASP A 139 -9.36 1.19 -11.35
C ASP A 139 -9.50 0.44 -10.00
N ALA A 140 -8.38 0.32 -9.32
CA ALA A 140 -8.29 -0.40 -8.07
C ALA A 140 -9.14 0.20 -6.93
N ARG A 141 -9.53 1.48 -7.03
CA ARG A 141 -10.45 2.11 -6.05
C ARG A 141 -11.81 1.42 -5.99
N ARG A 142 -12.19 0.72 -7.06
CA ARG A 142 -13.40 -0.10 -7.13
C ARG A 142 -13.36 -1.33 -6.22
N LEU A 143 -12.15 -1.76 -5.83
CA LEU A 143 -11.94 -2.88 -4.90
C LEU A 143 -12.00 -2.47 -3.44
N LEU A 144 -12.00 -1.17 -3.13
CA LEU A 144 -12.14 -0.70 -1.76
C LEU A 144 -13.51 -1.13 -1.20
N GLY A 145 -13.51 -1.63 0.02
CA GLY A 145 -14.73 -2.00 0.72
C GLY A 145 -15.70 -0.81 0.82
N GLU A 146 -17.01 -1.06 0.84
CA GLU A 146 -18.05 -0.02 0.86
C GLU A 146 -17.84 1.01 1.96
N LYS A 147 -17.37 0.57 3.12
CA LYS A 147 -17.08 1.44 4.28
C LYS A 147 -15.99 2.49 3.97
N LEU A 148 -15.19 2.27 2.95
CA LEU A 148 -14.10 3.18 2.56
C LEU A 148 -14.49 4.07 1.38
N ARG A 149 -15.61 3.79 0.72
CA ARG A 149 -16.11 4.60 -0.40
C ARG A 149 -16.89 5.80 0.13
N GLY A 150 -16.50 7.01 -0.27
CA GLY A 150 -17.34 8.20 -0.06
C GLY A 150 -17.42 8.72 1.38
N GLY A 151 -16.34 8.62 2.13
CA GLY A 151 -16.24 9.24 3.45
C GLY A 151 -16.60 10.74 3.40
N PRO A 152 -17.26 11.30 4.42
CA PRO A 152 -17.69 12.69 4.43
C PRO A 152 -16.47 13.62 4.38
N LYS A 153 -16.49 14.60 3.47
CA LYS A 153 -15.57 15.73 3.56
C LYS A 153 -15.87 16.50 4.83
N ILE A 154 -14.97 16.44 5.78
CA ILE A 154 -15.09 17.21 7.03
C ILE A 154 -14.73 18.66 6.70
N VAL A 155 -15.71 19.56 6.79
CA VAL A 155 -15.44 21.01 6.69
C VAL A 155 -14.69 21.44 7.95
N ARG A 156 -13.48 21.99 7.78
CA ARG A 156 -12.64 22.46 8.87
C ARG A 156 -12.40 23.96 8.73
N ALA A 157 -12.14 24.63 9.85
CA ALA A 157 -11.80 26.05 9.87
C ALA A 157 -10.43 26.35 9.22
N LYS A 158 -9.54 25.36 9.22
CA LYS A 158 -8.19 25.43 8.62
C LYS A 158 -7.94 24.22 7.74
N PRO A 159 -7.10 24.34 6.69
CA PRO A 159 -6.61 23.19 5.94
C PRO A 159 -5.98 22.14 6.88
N SER A 160 -6.30 20.89 6.64
CA SER A 160 -5.82 19.75 7.41
C SER A 160 -4.75 19.02 6.62
N TRP A 161 -3.54 19.00 7.16
CA TRP A 161 -2.42 18.29 6.57
C TRP A 161 -2.12 17.03 7.38
N VAL A 162 -1.92 15.94 6.70
CA VAL A 162 -1.53 14.66 7.31
C VAL A 162 -0.11 14.35 6.92
N ILE A 163 0.73 14.01 7.90
CA ILE A 163 2.15 13.70 7.69
C ILE A 163 2.48 12.32 8.20
N HIS A 164 3.15 11.54 7.38
CA HIS A 164 3.72 10.26 7.77
C HIS A 164 5.21 10.24 7.44
N ALA A 165 6.03 10.42 8.48
CA ALA A 165 7.49 10.55 8.37
C ALA A 165 8.24 9.21 8.46
N GLY A 166 7.52 8.08 8.44
CA GLY A 166 8.05 6.75 8.61
C GLY A 166 7.95 5.85 7.38
N SER A 167 8.66 4.76 7.40
CA SER A 167 8.47 3.62 6.50
C SER A 167 8.93 2.33 7.19
N GLY A 168 8.47 1.17 6.68
CA GLY A 168 8.90 -0.13 7.21
C GLY A 168 10.39 -0.45 7.03
N GLY A 169 11.13 0.32 6.23
CA GLY A 169 12.57 0.18 6.03
C GLY A 169 13.35 1.36 6.61
N SER A 170 14.17 1.15 7.63
CA SER A 170 14.93 2.22 8.29
C SER A 170 15.81 3.04 7.35
N THR A 171 16.34 2.42 6.29
CA THR A 171 17.18 3.10 5.28
C THR A 171 16.40 4.08 4.40
N LYS A 172 15.07 3.97 4.37
CA LYS A 172 14.18 4.85 3.62
C LYS A 172 13.66 6.03 4.47
N ASN A 173 14.05 6.13 5.72
CA ASN A 173 13.53 7.15 6.63
C ASN A 173 14.38 8.42 6.60
N TRP A 174 13.78 9.50 6.13
CA TRP A 174 14.36 10.83 6.33
C TRP A 174 14.25 11.19 7.82
N PRO A 175 15.32 11.75 8.43
CA PRO A 175 15.31 12.02 9.88
C PRO A 175 14.13 12.89 10.30
N ILE A 176 13.45 12.52 11.38
CA ILE A 176 12.27 13.24 11.87
C ILE A 176 12.55 14.73 12.15
N ARG A 177 13.74 15.05 12.62
CA ARG A 177 14.16 16.43 12.85
C ARG A 177 14.23 17.25 11.54
N SER A 178 14.54 16.60 10.42
CA SER A 178 14.53 17.24 9.10
C SER A 178 13.09 17.48 8.65
N TRP A 179 12.19 16.50 8.80
CA TRP A 179 10.77 16.69 8.58
C TRP A 179 10.22 17.88 9.36
N VAL A 180 10.48 17.93 10.66
CA VAL A 180 9.98 19.00 11.53
C VAL A 180 10.50 20.38 11.09
N LYS A 181 11.79 20.50 10.77
CA LYS A 181 12.37 21.78 10.30
C LYS A 181 11.70 22.28 9.03
N GLU A 182 11.48 21.41 8.06
CA GLU A 182 10.83 21.81 6.79
C GLU A 182 9.35 22.17 7.01
N MET A 183 8.66 21.44 7.88
CA MET A 183 7.28 21.75 8.23
C MET A 183 7.15 23.06 9.01
N GLU A 184 8.11 23.39 9.88
CA GLU A 184 8.15 24.69 10.56
C GLU A 184 8.34 25.86 9.58
N VAL A 185 9.14 25.67 8.53
CA VAL A 185 9.26 26.66 7.43
C VAL A 185 7.92 26.88 6.73
N LEU A 186 7.17 25.80 6.49
CA LEU A 186 5.83 25.88 5.89
C LEU A 186 4.81 26.55 6.82
N ALA A 187 4.86 26.25 8.13
CA ALA A 187 3.97 26.81 9.14
C ALA A 187 4.15 28.33 9.37
N GLN A 188 5.31 28.88 9.01
CA GLN A 188 5.52 30.34 9.03
C GLN A 188 4.77 31.07 7.91
N LYS A 189 4.37 30.36 6.86
CA LYS A 189 3.76 30.95 5.65
C LYS A 189 2.33 30.52 5.42
N HIS A 190 1.90 29.42 6.02
CA HIS A 190 0.59 28.82 5.82
C HIS A 190 -0.06 28.51 7.16
N ASP A 191 -1.33 28.82 7.30
CA ASP A 191 -2.13 28.45 8.48
C ASP A 191 -2.83 27.12 8.21
N PHE A 192 -2.36 26.05 8.85
CA PHE A 192 -2.91 24.69 8.75
C PHE A 192 -2.85 23.95 10.09
N ALA A 193 -3.74 22.99 10.24
CA ALA A 193 -3.64 22.01 11.31
C ALA A 193 -2.90 20.77 10.79
N VAL A 194 -1.97 20.23 11.57
CA VAL A 194 -1.19 19.05 11.19
C VAL A 194 -1.52 17.85 12.06
N THR A 195 -1.73 16.71 11.41
CA THR A 195 -1.82 15.40 12.05
C THR A 195 -0.63 14.54 11.63
N TRP A 196 0.21 14.18 12.57
CA TRP A 196 1.28 13.22 12.36
C TRP A 196 0.74 11.80 12.56
N LEU A 197 0.88 10.96 11.55
CA LEU A 197 0.58 9.53 11.65
C LEU A 197 1.85 8.78 12.08
N ALA A 198 1.69 7.90 13.06
CA ALA A 198 2.76 7.03 13.52
C ALA A 198 2.23 5.59 13.65
N GLY A 199 2.97 4.64 13.11
CA GLY A 199 2.75 3.21 13.26
C GLY A 199 3.67 2.59 14.32
N GLU A 200 3.73 1.27 14.30
CA GLU A 200 4.62 0.50 15.19
C GLU A 200 6.11 0.86 14.99
N ALA A 201 6.50 1.21 13.76
CA ALA A 201 7.88 1.58 13.43
C ALA A 201 8.25 2.99 13.96
N GLU A 202 7.27 3.84 14.23
CA GLU A 202 7.46 5.22 14.67
C GLU A 202 6.95 5.46 16.11
N MET A 203 6.94 4.47 16.97
CA MET A 203 6.40 4.57 18.34
C MET A 203 7.02 5.70 19.17
N SER A 204 8.30 6.04 18.97
CA SER A 204 8.96 7.14 19.66
C SER A 204 8.47 8.52 19.20
N LEU A 205 7.86 8.61 18.02
CA LEU A 205 7.45 9.88 17.41
C LEU A 205 6.52 10.68 18.30
N ALA A 206 5.49 10.06 18.88
CA ALA A 206 4.54 10.75 19.75
C ALA A 206 5.19 11.37 20.99
N SER A 207 6.26 10.76 21.50
CA SER A 207 7.01 11.31 22.64
C SER A 207 8.06 12.35 22.25
N GLU A 208 8.53 12.32 21.01
CA GLU A 208 9.55 13.23 20.49
C GLU A 208 8.96 14.51 19.90
N LEU A 209 7.85 14.40 19.13
CA LEU A 209 7.21 15.51 18.44
C LEU A 209 6.94 16.73 19.34
N PRO A 210 6.33 16.58 20.55
CA PRO A 210 6.08 17.73 21.41
C PRO A 210 7.35 18.48 21.86
N LYS A 211 8.49 17.79 21.80
CA LYS A 211 9.79 18.36 22.20
C LYS A 211 10.43 19.17 21.07
N ILE A 212 10.18 18.79 19.82
CA ILE A 212 10.85 19.34 18.62
C ILE A 212 9.94 20.22 17.77
N TRP A 213 8.63 19.98 17.73
CA TRP A 213 7.64 20.78 17.02
C TRP A 213 7.16 21.94 17.88
N LYS A 214 7.29 23.18 17.38
CA LYS A 214 6.96 24.40 18.14
C LYS A 214 5.89 25.27 17.46
N SER A 215 5.48 24.90 16.26
CA SER A 215 4.61 25.74 15.42
C SER A 215 3.20 25.17 15.32
N GLY A 216 2.19 26.02 15.57
CA GLY A 216 0.78 25.76 15.21
C GLY A 216 0.09 24.56 15.88
N ASP A 217 -1.15 24.32 15.44
CA ASP A 217 -2.00 23.24 15.91
C ASP A 217 -1.50 21.90 15.38
N HIS A 218 -1.18 20.97 16.28
CA HIS A 218 -0.75 19.65 15.89
C HIS A 218 -1.36 18.54 16.76
N SER A 219 -1.49 17.38 16.15
CA SER A 219 -1.82 16.12 16.82
C SER A 219 -0.90 15.00 16.33
N CYS A 220 -0.72 13.99 17.16
CA CYS A 220 -0.05 12.75 16.77
C CYS A 220 -0.99 11.60 17.05
N VAL A 221 -1.35 10.85 16.02
CA VAL A 221 -2.20 9.68 16.11
C VAL A 221 -1.41 8.43 15.84
N GLN A 222 -1.61 7.43 16.71
CA GLN A 222 -0.86 6.17 16.68
C GLN A 222 -1.81 4.98 16.62
N ASN A 223 -1.30 3.89 16.06
CA ASN A 223 -1.95 2.57 16.10
C ASN A 223 -3.38 2.55 15.53
N LEU A 224 -3.65 3.41 14.55
CA LEU A 224 -4.87 3.33 13.78
C LEU A 224 -4.91 2.06 12.92
N THR A 225 -6.10 1.49 12.75
CA THR A 225 -6.35 0.48 11.73
C THR A 225 -6.19 1.08 10.33
N LEU A 226 -5.95 0.25 9.32
CA LEU A 226 -5.82 0.76 7.94
C LEU A 226 -7.07 1.49 7.44
N PRO A 227 -8.31 1.05 7.73
CA PRO A 227 -9.51 1.82 7.45
C PRO A 227 -9.53 3.20 8.13
N GLU A 228 -9.15 3.29 9.40
CA GLU A 228 -9.08 4.58 10.11
C GLU A 228 -8.03 5.50 9.51
N VAL A 229 -6.85 4.98 9.14
CA VAL A 229 -5.82 5.73 8.40
C VAL A 229 -6.39 6.23 7.08
N PHE A 230 -7.09 5.37 6.33
CA PHE A 230 -7.69 5.73 5.05
C PHE A 230 -8.71 6.87 5.20
N HIS A 231 -9.59 6.82 6.18
CA HIS A 231 -10.53 7.90 6.48
C HIS A 231 -9.85 9.21 6.89
N GLN A 232 -8.77 9.12 7.68
CA GLN A 232 -7.96 10.28 8.03
C GLN A 232 -7.37 10.93 6.78
N LEU A 233 -6.86 10.12 5.84
CA LEU A 233 -6.31 10.58 4.56
C LEU A 233 -7.40 11.17 3.65
N GLN A 234 -8.55 10.52 3.49
CA GLN A 234 -9.66 11.04 2.69
C GLN A 234 -10.16 12.42 3.18
N SER A 235 -10.09 12.65 4.47
CA SER A 235 -10.53 13.91 5.07
C SER A 235 -9.46 14.99 5.12
N SER A 236 -8.24 14.72 4.64
CA SER A 236 -7.16 15.70 4.59
C SER A 236 -7.14 16.48 3.28
N ASP A 237 -6.68 17.72 3.35
CA ASP A 237 -6.46 18.58 2.17
C ASP A 237 -5.09 18.30 1.53
N LEU A 238 -4.13 17.84 2.33
CA LEU A 238 -2.79 17.49 1.90
C LEU A 238 -2.23 16.32 2.71
N TYR A 239 -1.64 15.37 2.02
CA TYR A 239 -0.79 14.35 2.62
C TYR A 239 0.67 14.60 2.20
N LEU A 240 1.58 14.57 3.17
CA LEU A 240 3.03 14.58 2.94
C LEU A 240 3.65 13.34 3.60
N GLY A 241 4.40 12.59 2.84
CA GLY A 241 5.06 11.39 3.32
C GLY A 241 6.29 11.03 2.51
N GLN A 242 6.85 9.88 2.83
CA GLN A 242 7.98 9.31 2.08
C GLN A 242 7.59 7.96 1.48
N ASP A 243 8.49 7.31 0.72
CA ASP A 243 8.25 5.99 0.14
C ASP A 243 7.86 4.98 1.23
N SER A 244 6.56 4.74 1.37
CA SER A 244 5.98 3.86 2.38
C SER A 244 4.62 3.31 1.95
N GLY A 245 4.16 2.23 2.60
CA GLY A 245 2.83 1.68 2.37
C GLY A 245 1.70 2.68 2.63
N ILE A 246 1.86 3.57 3.61
CA ILE A 246 0.87 4.62 3.91
C ILE A 246 0.79 5.64 2.78
N SER A 247 1.90 5.96 2.12
CA SER A 247 1.90 6.84 0.95
C SER A 247 1.14 6.25 -0.23
N HIS A 248 1.22 4.93 -0.43
CA HIS A 248 0.39 4.24 -1.42
C HIS A 248 -1.11 4.31 -1.05
N LEU A 249 -1.43 4.14 0.24
CA LEU A 249 -2.80 4.26 0.71
C LEU A 249 -3.33 5.69 0.54
N ALA A 250 -2.49 6.70 0.74
CA ALA A 250 -2.84 8.11 0.52
C ALA A 250 -3.15 8.39 -0.96
N GLY A 251 -2.38 7.86 -1.89
CA GLY A 251 -2.68 7.98 -3.32
C GLY A 251 -4.07 7.43 -3.70
N TRP A 252 -4.54 6.43 -2.98
CA TRP A 252 -5.86 5.81 -3.20
C TRP A 252 -7.00 6.57 -2.53
N SER A 253 -6.71 7.33 -1.49
CA SER A 253 -7.71 8.11 -0.75
C SER A 253 -8.27 9.29 -1.54
N GLY A 254 -7.58 9.70 -2.61
CA GLY A 254 -7.90 10.89 -3.40
C GLY A 254 -7.37 12.19 -2.79
N ALA A 255 -6.63 12.13 -1.69
CA ALA A 255 -5.94 13.29 -1.12
C ALA A 255 -4.86 13.82 -2.09
N LYS A 256 -4.58 15.12 -2.03
CA LYS A 256 -3.41 15.71 -2.69
C LYS A 256 -2.16 15.21 -1.97
N CYS A 257 -1.26 14.49 -2.67
CA CYS A 257 -0.14 13.77 -2.06
C CYS A 257 1.21 14.28 -2.56
N GLY A 258 2.04 14.75 -1.63
CA GLY A 258 3.45 15.06 -1.85
C GLY A 258 4.33 13.96 -1.25
N ILE A 259 5.05 13.21 -2.08
CA ILE A 259 5.82 12.04 -1.64
C ILE A 259 7.31 12.29 -1.83
N LEU A 260 8.05 12.16 -0.74
CA LEU A 260 9.50 12.31 -0.72
C LEU A 260 10.17 10.95 -0.98
N PHE A 261 10.96 10.89 -2.03
CA PHE A 261 11.83 9.76 -2.34
C PHE A 261 13.28 10.09 -2.02
N GLY A 262 13.90 9.29 -1.16
CA GLY A 262 15.32 9.30 -0.88
C GLY A 262 16.05 8.24 -1.72
N PRO A 263 16.41 7.07 -1.14
CA PRO A 263 17.23 6.07 -1.81
C PRO A 263 16.51 5.25 -2.88
N THR A 264 15.17 5.29 -2.91
CA THR A 264 14.35 4.53 -3.87
C THR A 264 13.97 5.38 -5.08
N ASP A 265 13.65 4.71 -6.20
CA ASP A 265 13.30 5.35 -7.46
C ASP A 265 11.79 5.57 -7.58
N PRO A 266 11.29 6.83 -7.67
CA PRO A 266 9.88 7.09 -7.89
C PRO A 266 9.35 6.57 -9.24
N ALA A 267 10.19 6.40 -10.26
CA ALA A 267 9.76 5.80 -11.52
C ALA A 267 9.27 4.36 -11.34
N VAL A 268 9.79 3.68 -10.33
CA VAL A 268 9.41 2.30 -9.98
C VAL A 268 8.34 2.27 -8.89
N TRP A 269 8.51 3.06 -7.83
CA TRP A 269 7.75 2.90 -6.59
C TRP A 269 6.76 4.03 -6.28
N SER A 270 6.45 4.92 -7.24
CA SER A 270 5.41 5.93 -7.02
C SER A 270 4.07 5.30 -6.62
N PRO A 271 3.37 5.87 -5.66
CA PRO A 271 1.99 5.54 -5.42
C PRO A 271 1.11 5.78 -6.66
N TRP A 272 0.12 4.92 -6.84
CA TRP A 272 -0.87 5.09 -7.89
C TRP A 272 -1.95 6.08 -7.44
N GLY A 273 -2.26 7.08 -8.25
CA GLY A 273 -3.27 8.11 -7.96
C GLY A 273 -3.07 9.38 -8.77
N ASP A 274 -4.19 10.03 -9.10
CA ASP A 274 -4.21 11.22 -9.97
C ASP A 274 -3.65 12.48 -9.30
N GLN A 275 -3.67 12.52 -7.96
CA GLN A 275 -3.26 13.67 -7.15
C GLN A 275 -1.88 13.46 -6.49
N VAL A 276 -1.09 12.51 -6.99
CA VAL A 276 0.22 12.18 -6.43
C VAL A 276 1.32 12.90 -7.20
N LYS A 277 2.18 13.62 -6.48
CA LYS A 277 3.46 14.13 -7.01
C LYS A 277 4.62 13.68 -6.13
N CYS A 278 5.70 13.27 -6.77
CA CYS A 278 6.89 12.77 -6.10
C CYS A 278 8.04 13.75 -6.25
N TRP A 279 8.77 13.97 -5.15
CA TRP A 279 10.07 14.63 -5.16
C TRP A 279 11.18 13.59 -5.07
N SER A 280 12.22 13.76 -5.85
CA SER A 280 13.41 12.92 -5.80
C SER A 280 14.64 13.70 -6.29
N ARG A 281 15.81 13.37 -5.77
CA ARG A 281 17.09 13.93 -6.15
C ARG A 281 18.12 12.82 -6.40
N GLY A 282 17.72 11.79 -7.14
CA GLY A 282 18.63 10.70 -7.54
C GLY A 282 19.23 9.96 -6.35
N GLY A 283 18.41 9.53 -5.41
CA GLY A 283 18.83 8.74 -4.26
C GLY A 283 19.33 9.56 -3.05
N ARG A 284 19.23 10.87 -3.08
CA ARG A 284 19.65 11.77 -1.98
C ARG A 284 18.46 12.44 -1.31
N TRP A 285 18.63 12.75 -0.03
CA TRP A 285 17.66 13.54 0.72
C TRP A 285 17.74 15.04 0.35
N PRO A 286 16.66 15.82 0.57
CA PRO A 286 16.67 17.26 0.33
C PRO A 286 17.70 17.99 1.20
N GLU A 287 18.27 19.06 0.63
CA GLU A 287 18.99 20.07 1.40
C GLU A 287 18.02 20.92 2.23
N PRO A 288 18.47 21.58 3.30
CA PRO A 288 17.61 22.42 4.13
C PRO A 288 16.79 23.44 3.31
N GLY A 289 15.49 23.46 3.52
CA GLY A 289 14.54 24.32 2.83
C GLY A 289 14.17 23.88 1.40
N GLU A 290 14.76 22.84 0.87
CA GLU A 290 14.47 22.37 -0.48
C GLU A 290 13.12 21.68 -0.56
N TRP A 291 12.81 20.84 0.42
CA TRP A 291 11.51 20.17 0.50
C TRP A 291 10.37 21.18 0.69
N ALA A 292 10.51 22.14 1.60
CA ALA A 292 9.50 23.15 1.84
C ALA A 292 9.21 23.97 0.58
N ARG A 293 10.25 24.42 -0.16
CA ARG A 293 10.08 25.14 -1.44
C ARG A 293 9.35 24.29 -2.47
N TRP A 294 9.65 22.98 -2.54
CA TRP A 294 8.95 22.11 -3.47
C TRP A 294 7.47 21.95 -3.08
N VAL A 295 7.16 21.76 -1.79
CA VAL A 295 5.78 21.69 -1.29
C VAL A 295 5.03 22.99 -1.60
N GLU A 296 5.63 24.16 -1.39
CA GLU A 296 5.02 25.45 -1.77
C GLU A 296 4.67 25.53 -3.27
N ALA A 297 5.58 25.06 -4.12
CA ALA A 297 5.31 25.01 -5.56
C ALA A 297 4.19 24.01 -5.89
N PHE A 298 4.17 22.86 -5.21
CA PHE A 298 3.13 21.86 -5.36
C PHE A 298 1.75 22.35 -4.91
N LEU A 299 1.67 23.20 -3.89
CA LEU A 299 0.40 23.78 -3.42
C LEU A 299 -0.23 24.73 -4.44
N LYS A 300 0.59 25.40 -5.25
CA LYS A 300 0.16 26.41 -6.24
C LYS A 300 -0.30 25.83 -7.59
N GLY A 301 0.11 24.61 -7.89
CA GLY A 301 -0.22 23.89 -9.14
C GLY A 301 -1.10 22.69 -8.92
#